data_3e58a62c915aa576d2290b432663bd9b
#
_entry.id   3e58a62c915aa576d2290b432663bd9b
#
_cell.length_a   1.000
_cell.length_b   1.000
_cell.length_c   1.000
_cell.angle_alpha   90.00
_cell.angle_beta   90.00
_cell.angle_gamma   90.00
#
_symmetry.space_group_name_H-M   'P 1'
#
loop_
_entity.id
_entity.type
_entity.pdbx_description
1 polymer ?
#
loop_
_entity_poly.entity_id
_entity_poly.type
_entity_poly.pdbx_seq_one_letter_code
_entity_poly.pdbx_strand_id
1 'polypeptide(L)'
;MAVGEPAEEMYRILELSHPLLPEKKPRYLMGVGTPENILNAIERGIDMFDCVIPTREGRNGRVYTRQGKMNLRSAKYSADFSSIDEGFDNDVCRNYSRAYLRHLLNVGELLGLKLCTLQNISFFMWLTATARAEIQKGSFMEWKQDFLERFNYNDNT
;
A
#
# COMPACT_ATOMS: atom_id res chain seq x y z
N MET A 1 -14.75 -12.59 8.41
CA MET A 1 -13.38 -12.13 8.66
C MET A 1 -13.25 -10.72 8.11
N ALA A 2 -12.44 -9.89 8.70
CA ALA A 2 -12.17 -8.50 8.32
C ALA A 2 -13.23 -7.46 8.73
N VAL A 3 -13.99 -7.70 9.78
CA VAL A 3 -14.94 -6.72 10.33
C VAL A 3 -14.54 -6.38 11.78
N GLY A 4 -13.31 -5.86 11.97
CA GLY A 4 -12.84 -5.36 13.27
C GLY A 4 -12.10 -6.36 14.16
N GLU A 5 -11.76 -7.53 13.64
CA GLU A 5 -10.90 -8.48 14.37
C GLU A 5 -9.43 -8.01 14.37
N PRO A 6 -8.67 -8.30 15.46
CA PRO A 6 -7.24 -8.08 15.48
C PRO A 6 -6.52 -8.83 14.34
N ALA A 7 -5.42 -8.26 13.83
CA ALA A 7 -4.68 -8.86 12.72
C ALA A 7 -4.19 -10.28 13.03
N GLU A 8 -3.78 -10.54 14.28
CA GLU A 8 -3.31 -11.84 14.74
C GLU A 8 -4.39 -12.92 14.61
N GLU A 9 -5.66 -12.59 14.92
CA GLU A 9 -6.76 -13.53 14.77
C GLU A 9 -7.04 -13.84 13.29
N MET A 10 -6.95 -12.83 12.42
CA MET A 10 -7.05 -13.02 10.98
C MET A 10 -5.95 -13.98 10.49
N TYR A 11 -4.70 -13.78 10.90
CA TYR A 11 -3.59 -14.65 10.50
C TYR A 11 -3.78 -16.08 11.00
N ARG A 12 -4.20 -16.26 12.24
CA ARG A 12 -4.52 -17.58 12.81
C ARG A 12 -5.59 -18.31 11.99
N ILE A 13 -6.64 -17.61 11.58
CA ILE A 13 -7.71 -18.20 10.77
C ILE A 13 -7.19 -18.56 9.36
N LEU A 14 -6.33 -17.73 8.76
CA LEU A 14 -5.71 -18.04 7.46
C LEU A 14 -4.87 -19.32 7.54
N GLU A 15 -4.07 -19.49 8.59
CA GLU A 15 -3.27 -20.70 8.81
C GLU A 15 -4.13 -21.97 8.96
N LEU A 16 -5.25 -21.87 9.69
CA LEU A 16 -6.20 -22.97 9.83
C LEU A 16 -6.96 -23.29 8.55
N SER A 17 -7.28 -22.27 7.74
CA SER A 17 -8.08 -22.42 6.53
C SER A 17 -7.26 -22.89 5.34
N HIS A 18 -5.97 -22.50 5.27
CA HIS A 18 -5.07 -22.75 4.15
C HIS A 18 -5.07 -24.23 3.70
N PRO A 19 -4.90 -25.24 4.59
CA PRO A 19 -4.88 -26.64 4.20
C PRO A 19 -6.23 -27.19 3.74
N LEU A 20 -7.34 -26.47 4.03
CA LEU A 20 -8.69 -26.86 3.66
C LEU A 20 -9.12 -26.33 2.28
N LEU A 21 -8.37 -25.34 1.75
CA LEU A 21 -8.68 -24.71 0.46
C LEU A 21 -8.02 -25.44 -0.70
N PRO A 22 -8.64 -25.46 -1.89
CA PRO A 22 -8.08 -26.09 -3.06
C PRO A 22 -6.70 -25.50 -3.44
N GLU A 23 -5.68 -26.35 -3.51
CA GLU A 23 -4.29 -25.96 -3.77
C GLU A 23 -4.10 -25.31 -5.15
N LYS A 24 -4.83 -25.79 -6.17
CA LYS A 24 -4.70 -25.36 -7.58
C LYS A 24 -5.65 -24.20 -7.97
N LYS A 25 -6.30 -23.56 -6.99
CA LYS A 25 -7.20 -22.43 -7.27
C LYS A 25 -6.73 -21.18 -6.52
N PRO A 26 -6.89 -19.98 -7.12
CA PRO A 26 -6.54 -18.74 -6.44
C PRO A 26 -7.40 -18.55 -5.19
N ARG A 27 -6.77 -18.04 -4.13
CA ARG A 27 -7.39 -17.79 -2.82
C ARG A 27 -7.58 -16.29 -2.64
N TYR A 28 -8.79 -15.91 -2.32
CA TYR A 28 -9.20 -14.53 -2.23
C TYR A 28 -9.53 -14.14 -0.78
N LEU A 29 -8.88 -13.09 -0.27
CA LEU A 29 -9.14 -12.51 1.05
C LEU A 29 -9.79 -11.14 0.87
N MET A 30 -11.08 -11.05 1.23
CA MET A 30 -11.90 -9.85 1.06
C MET A 30 -11.60 -8.79 2.13
N GLY A 31 -11.60 -7.51 1.73
CA GLY A 31 -11.58 -6.36 2.63
C GLY A 31 -10.26 -6.08 3.33
N VAL A 32 -9.18 -6.73 2.95
CA VAL A 32 -7.84 -6.57 3.55
C VAL A 32 -6.94 -5.73 2.63
N GLY A 33 -6.30 -4.69 3.18
CA GLY A 33 -5.61 -3.75 2.31
C GLY A 33 -4.52 -2.87 2.94
N THR A 34 -4.10 -3.09 4.19
CA THR A 34 -2.85 -2.47 4.62
C THR A 34 -1.67 -3.22 4.00
N PRO A 35 -0.54 -2.56 3.65
CA PRO A 35 0.63 -3.24 3.09
C PRO A 35 1.10 -4.42 3.94
N GLU A 36 1.16 -4.25 5.24
CA GLU A 36 1.54 -5.28 6.20
C GLU A 36 0.59 -6.48 6.15
N ASN A 37 -0.72 -6.24 6.21
CA ASN A 37 -1.71 -7.33 6.19
C ASN A 37 -1.71 -8.07 4.85
N ILE A 38 -1.52 -7.36 3.73
CA ILE A 38 -1.38 -7.97 2.40
C ILE A 38 -0.18 -8.91 2.37
N LEU A 39 1.00 -8.45 2.79
CA LEU A 39 2.22 -9.24 2.75
C LEU A 39 2.17 -10.44 3.70
N ASN A 40 1.61 -10.26 4.90
CA ASN A 40 1.41 -11.35 5.86
C ASN A 40 0.35 -12.37 5.39
N ALA A 41 -0.64 -11.94 4.63
CA ALA A 41 -1.61 -12.86 4.04
C ALA A 41 -1.06 -13.60 2.82
N ILE A 42 -0.21 -12.95 1.99
CA ILE A 42 0.53 -13.60 0.89
C ILE A 42 1.43 -14.73 1.45
N GLU A 43 2.16 -14.49 2.54
CA GLU A 43 2.94 -15.50 3.24
C GLU A 43 2.12 -16.74 3.60
N ARG A 44 0.83 -16.53 3.91
CA ARG A 44 -0.13 -17.57 4.27
C ARG A 44 -0.93 -18.14 3.08
N GLY A 45 -0.45 -17.86 1.86
CA GLY A 45 -0.99 -18.46 0.64
C GLY A 45 -2.24 -17.77 0.08
N ILE A 46 -2.44 -16.48 0.32
CA ILE A 46 -3.50 -15.68 -0.31
C ILE A 46 -2.97 -15.04 -1.60
N ASP A 47 -3.77 -15.11 -2.66
CA ASP A 47 -3.40 -14.66 -4.00
C ASP A 47 -4.07 -13.34 -4.42
N MET A 48 -5.26 -13.05 -3.87
CA MET A 48 -6.11 -11.95 -4.35
C MET A 48 -6.69 -11.16 -3.17
N PHE A 49 -6.81 -9.85 -3.37
CA PHE A 49 -7.29 -8.89 -2.37
C PHE A 49 -8.19 -7.85 -3.02
N ASP A 50 -9.11 -7.29 -2.22
CA ASP A 50 -9.76 -6.01 -2.49
C ASP A 50 -9.77 -5.15 -1.23
N CYS A 51 -9.73 -3.84 -1.41
CA CYS A 51 -9.81 -2.92 -0.29
C CYS A 51 -10.13 -1.49 -0.73
N VAL A 52 -10.84 -0.77 0.12
CA VAL A 52 -11.11 0.67 -0.09
C VAL A 52 -9.95 1.58 0.34
N ILE A 53 -8.95 1.06 1.04
CA ILE A 53 -7.84 1.87 1.61
C ILE A 53 -7.16 2.75 0.55
N PRO A 54 -6.74 2.28 -0.63
CA PRO A 54 -6.04 3.11 -1.59
C PRO A 54 -6.83 4.36 -1.98
N THR A 55 -8.12 4.19 -2.25
CA THR A 55 -8.99 5.29 -2.68
C THR A 55 -9.45 6.15 -1.50
N ARG A 56 -9.78 5.55 -0.35
CA ARG A 56 -10.19 6.27 0.85
C ARG A 56 -9.07 7.17 1.39
N GLU A 57 -7.87 6.63 1.53
CA GLU A 57 -6.71 7.40 1.99
C GLU A 57 -6.32 8.48 0.98
N GLY A 58 -6.35 8.19 -0.32
CA GLY A 58 -6.11 9.17 -1.37
C GLY A 58 -7.06 10.36 -1.30
N ARG A 59 -8.36 10.14 -1.07
CA ARG A 59 -9.34 11.22 -0.87
C ARG A 59 -9.06 12.06 0.38
N ASN A 60 -8.38 11.51 1.37
CA ASN A 60 -7.98 12.22 2.58
C ASN A 60 -6.60 12.92 2.44
N GLY A 61 -5.94 12.79 1.29
CA GLY A 61 -4.61 13.36 1.04
C GLY A 61 -3.48 12.53 1.64
N ARG A 62 -3.76 11.29 2.02
CA ARG A 62 -2.75 10.33 2.48
C ARG A 62 -2.31 9.45 1.31
N VAL A 63 -1.00 9.39 1.09
CA VAL A 63 -0.41 8.61 0.01
C VAL A 63 0.59 7.59 0.54
N TYR A 64 0.64 6.46 -0.16
CA TYR A 64 1.59 5.39 0.08
C TYR A 64 2.78 5.54 -0.87
N THR A 65 3.98 5.37 -0.30
CA THR A 65 5.25 5.36 -1.04
C THR A 65 6.04 4.11 -0.67
N ARG A 66 7.08 3.80 -1.41
CA ARG A 66 7.98 2.68 -1.07
C ARG A 66 8.76 2.90 0.22
N GLN A 67 8.73 4.14 0.75
CA GLN A 67 9.43 4.55 1.97
C GLN A 67 8.49 4.73 3.17
N GLY A 68 7.18 4.60 3.03
CA GLY A 68 6.20 4.82 4.09
C GLY A 68 5.00 5.63 3.64
N LYS A 69 4.15 6.02 4.58
CA LYS A 69 2.97 6.84 4.30
C LYS A 69 3.30 8.33 4.46
N MET A 70 2.59 9.15 3.70
CA MET A 70 2.69 10.60 3.76
C MET A 70 1.30 11.23 3.86
N ASN A 71 1.14 12.19 4.77
CA ASN A 71 -0.04 13.08 4.76
C ASN A 71 0.34 14.37 4.02
N LEU A 72 -0.02 14.45 2.73
CA LEU A 72 0.31 15.59 1.87
C LEU A 72 -0.34 16.91 2.29
N ARG A 73 -1.33 16.90 3.19
CA ARG A 73 -1.89 18.14 3.75
C ARG A 73 -0.96 18.81 4.76
N SER A 74 0.06 18.11 5.26
CA SER A 74 1.02 18.63 6.23
C SER A 74 1.74 19.88 5.71
N ALA A 75 1.97 20.85 6.60
CA ALA A 75 2.67 22.10 6.29
C ALA A 75 4.13 21.85 5.84
N LYS A 76 4.75 20.75 6.26
CA LYS A 76 6.13 20.40 5.87
C LYS A 76 6.33 20.28 4.35
N TYR A 77 5.27 20.03 3.59
CA TYR A 77 5.32 19.91 2.13
C TYR A 77 4.98 21.21 1.37
N SER A 78 4.82 22.34 2.05
CA SER A 78 4.40 23.60 1.42
C SER A 78 5.38 24.13 0.38
N ALA A 79 6.66 23.86 0.53
CA ALA A 79 7.74 24.24 -0.38
C ALA A 79 8.59 23.02 -0.81
N ASP A 80 8.03 21.82 -0.74
CA ASP A 80 8.71 20.59 -1.15
C ASP A 80 8.38 20.29 -2.62
N PHE A 81 9.30 20.63 -3.52
CA PHE A 81 9.16 20.44 -4.97
C PHE A 81 9.64 19.07 -5.45
N SER A 82 10.02 18.17 -4.54
CA SER A 82 10.37 16.80 -4.91
C SER A 82 9.14 15.97 -5.30
N SER A 83 9.38 14.82 -5.94
CA SER A 83 8.36 13.83 -6.26
C SER A 83 7.79 13.19 -4.98
N ILE A 84 6.57 12.63 -5.04
CA ILE A 84 5.99 11.86 -3.94
C ILE A 84 6.90 10.70 -3.54
N ASP A 85 7.35 9.94 -4.53
CA ASP A 85 8.21 8.76 -4.36
C ASP A 85 9.29 8.78 -5.45
N GLU A 86 10.49 9.22 -5.10
CA GLU A 86 11.60 9.40 -6.05
C GLU A 86 12.00 8.08 -6.71
N GLY A 87 12.08 8.11 -8.04
CA GLY A 87 12.39 6.91 -8.83
C GLY A 87 11.25 5.91 -8.92
N PHE A 88 10.06 6.24 -8.45
CA PHE A 88 8.87 5.43 -8.70
C PHE A 88 8.24 5.81 -10.04
N ASP A 89 8.20 4.85 -10.96
CA ASP A 89 7.78 5.09 -12.33
C ASP A 89 6.24 5.06 -12.46
N ASN A 90 5.62 6.21 -12.20
CA ASN A 90 4.21 6.44 -12.53
C ASN A 90 3.99 7.90 -12.94
N ASP A 91 2.84 8.18 -13.55
CA ASP A 91 2.51 9.51 -14.07
C ASP A 91 2.47 10.59 -12.98
N VAL A 92 2.07 10.23 -11.76
CA VAL A 92 1.99 11.19 -10.66
C VAL A 92 3.38 11.61 -10.22
N CYS A 93 4.27 10.63 -9.98
CA CYS A 93 5.64 10.90 -9.55
C CYS A 93 6.49 11.62 -10.60
N ARG A 94 6.21 11.37 -11.90
CA ARG A 94 6.93 12.06 -12.98
C ARG A 94 6.54 13.50 -13.17
N ASN A 95 5.28 13.86 -12.91
CA ASN A 95 4.73 15.15 -13.37
C ASN A 95 4.35 16.12 -12.25
N TYR A 96 4.24 15.66 -10.98
CA TYR A 96 3.71 16.49 -9.91
C TYR A 96 4.60 16.44 -8.66
N SER A 97 4.83 17.62 -8.07
CA SER A 97 5.55 17.76 -6.82
C SER A 97 4.63 17.63 -5.59
N ARG A 98 5.22 17.32 -4.44
CA ARG A 98 4.51 17.28 -3.15
C ARG A 98 3.84 18.61 -2.83
N ALA A 99 4.54 19.74 -3.06
CA ALA A 99 4.00 21.09 -2.86
C ALA A 99 2.76 21.36 -3.71
N TYR A 100 2.79 20.99 -5.00
CA TYR A 100 1.65 21.16 -5.89
C TYR A 100 0.45 20.32 -5.48
N LEU A 101 0.66 19.06 -5.17
CA LEU A 101 -0.41 18.17 -4.69
C LEU A 101 -1.02 18.66 -3.37
N ARG A 102 -0.18 19.12 -2.43
CA ARG A 102 -0.63 19.77 -1.21
C ARG A 102 -1.50 21.00 -1.51
N HIS A 103 -1.07 21.84 -2.45
CA HIS A 103 -1.85 23.01 -2.87
C HIS A 103 -3.25 22.59 -3.35
N LEU A 104 -3.34 21.65 -4.31
CA LEU A 104 -4.61 21.15 -4.81
C LEU A 104 -5.53 20.60 -3.70
N LEU A 105 -4.97 19.82 -2.77
CA LEU A 105 -5.71 19.26 -1.64
C LEU A 105 -6.26 20.33 -0.70
N ASN A 106 -5.50 21.41 -0.46
CA ASN A 106 -5.89 22.45 0.47
C ASN A 106 -6.92 23.43 -0.11
N VAL A 107 -6.89 23.67 -1.42
CA VAL A 107 -7.91 24.48 -2.10
C VAL A 107 -9.16 23.66 -2.51
N GLY A 108 -9.15 22.35 -2.26
CA GLY A 108 -10.30 21.49 -2.50
C GLY A 108 -10.46 21.02 -3.95
N GLU A 109 -9.39 21.08 -4.75
CA GLU A 109 -9.42 20.64 -6.13
C GLU A 109 -9.54 19.12 -6.26
N LEU A 110 -10.52 18.67 -7.04
CA LEU A 110 -10.76 17.23 -7.29
C LEU A 110 -9.55 16.53 -7.93
N LEU A 111 -8.76 17.27 -8.72
CA LEU A 111 -7.53 16.75 -9.31
C LEU A 111 -6.57 16.24 -8.25
N GLY A 112 -6.41 16.93 -7.12
CA GLY A 112 -5.56 16.50 -6.02
C GLY A 112 -6.00 15.14 -5.46
N LEU A 113 -7.30 14.95 -5.25
CA LEU A 113 -7.85 13.68 -4.75
C LEU A 113 -7.63 12.54 -5.75
N LYS A 114 -7.83 12.82 -7.05
CA LYS A 114 -7.60 11.86 -8.14
C LYS A 114 -6.13 11.44 -8.20
N LEU A 115 -5.20 12.39 -8.17
CA LEU A 115 -3.76 12.12 -8.24
C LEU A 115 -3.28 11.31 -7.03
N CYS A 116 -3.71 11.65 -5.81
CA CYS A 116 -3.40 10.86 -4.62
C CYS A 116 -3.95 9.42 -4.72
N THR A 117 -5.16 9.26 -5.26
CA THR A 117 -5.76 7.94 -5.48
C THR A 117 -4.97 7.12 -6.51
N LEU A 118 -4.56 7.74 -7.63
CA LEU A 118 -3.72 7.08 -8.64
C LEU A 118 -2.35 6.66 -8.08
N GLN A 119 -1.72 7.51 -7.27
CA GLN A 119 -0.49 7.17 -6.57
C GLN A 119 -0.68 5.93 -5.70
N ASN A 120 -1.73 5.89 -4.89
CA ASN A 120 -2.01 4.76 -4.01
C ASN A 120 -2.27 3.47 -4.78
N ILE A 121 -3.08 3.52 -5.84
CA ILE A 121 -3.33 2.35 -6.68
C ILE A 121 -2.02 1.85 -7.30
N SER A 122 -1.19 2.75 -7.84
CA SER A 122 0.11 2.39 -8.42
C SER A 122 1.02 1.73 -7.40
N PHE A 123 1.05 2.25 -6.16
CA PHE A 123 1.82 1.65 -5.07
C PHE A 123 1.35 0.23 -4.74
N PHE A 124 0.06 0.00 -4.57
CA PHE A 124 -0.46 -1.33 -4.24
C PHE A 124 -0.27 -2.34 -5.37
N MET A 125 -0.38 -1.90 -6.62
CA MET A 125 -0.04 -2.74 -7.78
C MET A 125 1.44 -3.09 -7.82
N TRP A 126 2.32 -2.13 -7.54
CA TRP A 126 3.74 -2.37 -7.40
C TRP A 126 4.05 -3.34 -6.26
N LEU A 127 3.44 -3.15 -5.08
CA LEU A 127 3.66 -4.00 -3.90
C LEU A 127 3.37 -5.47 -4.20
N THR A 128 2.22 -5.74 -4.79
CA THR A 128 1.81 -7.12 -5.12
C THR A 128 2.62 -7.72 -6.27
N ALA A 129 2.98 -6.92 -7.27
CA ALA A 129 3.84 -7.35 -8.36
C ALA A 129 5.26 -7.69 -7.87
N THR A 130 5.80 -6.87 -6.97
CA THR A 130 7.13 -7.12 -6.35
C THR A 130 7.07 -8.36 -5.47
N ALA A 131 6.06 -8.49 -4.62
CA ALA A 131 5.88 -9.70 -3.79
C ALA A 131 5.87 -10.97 -4.66
N ARG A 132 5.13 -10.95 -5.77
CA ARG A 132 5.11 -12.07 -6.73
C ARG A 132 6.49 -12.36 -7.32
N ALA A 133 7.23 -11.34 -7.71
CA ALA A 133 8.58 -11.50 -8.27
C ALA A 133 9.54 -12.08 -7.23
N GLU A 134 9.47 -11.63 -5.98
CA GLU A 134 10.30 -12.13 -4.88
C GLU A 134 9.95 -13.58 -4.49
N ILE A 135 8.67 -13.98 -4.58
CA ILE A 135 8.27 -15.39 -4.42
C ILE A 135 8.93 -16.25 -5.51
N GLN A 136 8.89 -15.82 -6.77
CA GLN A 136 9.49 -16.56 -7.89
C GLN A 136 11.02 -16.70 -7.77
N LYS A 137 11.69 -15.74 -7.13
CA LYS A 137 13.14 -15.77 -6.82
C LYS A 137 13.47 -16.58 -5.56
N GLY A 138 12.49 -16.89 -4.71
CA GLY A 138 12.72 -17.53 -3.41
C GLY A 138 13.19 -16.58 -2.30
N SER A 139 13.11 -15.25 -2.50
CA SER A 139 13.59 -14.20 -1.59
C SER A 139 12.47 -13.42 -0.89
N PHE A 140 11.23 -13.87 -0.99
CA PHE A 140 10.05 -13.13 -0.49
C PHE A 140 10.13 -12.79 1.00
N MET A 141 10.57 -13.73 1.85
CA MET A 141 10.59 -13.53 3.31
C MET A 141 11.58 -12.44 3.73
N GLU A 142 12.78 -12.48 3.17
CA GLU A 142 13.83 -11.48 3.42
C GLU A 142 13.38 -10.11 2.91
N TRP A 143 12.92 -10.03 1.66
CA TRP A 143 12.40 -8.79 1.09
C TRP A 143 11.22 -8.22 1.88
N LYS A 144 10.27 -9.06 2.32
CA LYS A 144 9.12 -8.64 3.11
C LYS A 144 9.56 -7.99 4.42
N GLN A 145 10.49 -8.62 5.13
CA GLN A 145 11.02 -8.10 6.39
C GLN A 145 11.68 -6.73 6.18
N ASP A 146 12.63 -6.62 5.25
CA ASP A 146 13.32 -5.38 4.91
C ASP A 146 12.36 -4.27 4.49
N PHE A 147 11.36 -4.62 3.68
CA PHE A 147 10.35 -3.66 3.25
C PHE A 147 9.53 -3.14 4.43
N LEU A 148 9.00 -4.01 5.28
CA LEU A 148 8.15 -3.62 6.42
C LEU A 148 8.92 -2.82 7.47
N GLU A 149 10.18 -3.16 7.75
CA GLU A 149 11.03 -2.39 8.66
C GLU A 149 11.20 -0.95 8.15
N ARG A 150 11.57 -0.76 6.88
CA ARG A 150 11.74 0.58 6.29
C ARG A 150 10.42 1.34 6.21
N PHE A 151 9.34 0.66 5.82
CA PHE A 151 8.02 1.25 5.64
C PHE A 151 7.46 1.77 6.97
N ASN A 152 7.55 0.99 8.05
CA ASN A 152 7.03 1.34 9.37
C ASN A 152 7.89 2.35 10.12
N TYR A 153 9.21 2.35 9.90
CA TYR A 153 10.11 3.34 10.51
C TYR A 153 9.72 4.76 10.12
N ASN A 154 9.41 4.99 8.86
CA ASN A 154 9.05 6.30 8.32
C ASN A 154 7.57 6.70 8.58
N ASP A 155 6.72 5.77 8.97
CA ASP A 155 5.31 6.05 9.33
C ASP A 155 5.19 6.70 10.73
N ASN A 156 6.23 6.56 11.57
CA ASN A 156 6.29 7.08 12.94
C ASN A 156 7.05 8.42 13.07
N THR A 157 7.56 8.99 11.97
CA THR A 157 8.25 10.30 11.90
C THR A 157 7.47 11.32 11.07
#